data_1d83dfbd5575b7b9963918961ef1fb5a
#
_entry.id   1d83dfbd5575b7b9963918961ef1fb5a
#
_cell.length_a   1.000
_cell.length_b   1.000
_cell.length_c   1.000
_cell.angle_alpha   90.00
_cell.angle_beta   90.00
_cell.angle_gamma   90.00
#
_symmetry.space_group_name_H-M   'P 1'
#
loop_
_entity.id
_entity.type
_entity.pdbx_description
1 polymer ?
#
loop_
_entity_poly.entity_id
_entity_poly.type
_entity_poly.pdbx_seq_one_letter_code
_entity_poly.pdbx_strand_id
1 'polypeptide(L)'
;TPDVSSAASDVYKRQDTRDSSLVRGAQPVKADILFVEGTYGGRDHPPKEEEIDRFTSAVEEVVKRGGTVLIPAFANGRTQDVVMMLHKHLPHLNVHVDGMGKRVAKTHLNHPHLLRDGGELERAWRWAKQVSSKSDKKKALGADVIVTTSGMLEGGPALWYLNRLRHDQKNAIFFTGYQARDTGGRTLLETGTISIYGQEAHVSLDMEQFSFSTHAGHQEILEFAQACEAKHVVVYHTDPNHARPPLVDDLASQGHVVHEPKNGESYVIE
;
A
#
# COMPACT_ATOMS: atom_id res chain seq x y z
N THR A 1 -39.49 -13.56 1.48
CA THR A 1 -38.76 -12.39 2.00
C THR A 1 -37.31 -12.65 1.72
N PRO A 2 -36.63 -11.86 0.86
CA PRO A 2 -35.21 -11.94 0.77
C PRO A 2 -34.66 -11.51 2.13
N ASP A 3 -33.86 -12.37 2.72
CA ASP A 3 -33.08 -12.07 3.89
C ASP A 3 -32.22 -10.86 3.52
N VAL A 4 -32.60 -9.72 4.05
CA VAL A 4 -31.74 -8.54 4.00
C VAL A 4 -30.62 -8.88 4.97
N SER A 5 -29.59 -9.52 4.45
CA SER A 5 -28.31 -9.59 5.09
C SER A 5 -28.03 -8.16 5.53
N SER A 6 -28.09 -7.91 6.82
CA SER A 6 -27.56 -6.69 7.40
C SER A 6 -26.18 -6.55 6.80
N ALA A 7 -26.00 -5.53 5.97
CA ALA A 7 -24.71 -5.27 5.36
C ALA A 7 -23.73 -5.29 6.51
N ALA A 8 -22.90 -6.31 6.56
CA ALA A 8 -21.79 -6.34 7.47
C ALA A 8 -21.08 -5.04 7.11
N SER A 9 -21.09 -4.09 8.04
CA SER A 9 -20.35 -2.86 7.88
C SER A 9 -18.90 -3.29 7.89
N ASP A 10 -18.38 -3.52 6.70
CA ASP A 10 -17.00 -3.85 6.49
C ASP A 10 -16.19 -2.59 6.78
N VAL A 11 -15.89 -2.41 8.06
CA VAL A 11 -15.13 -1.25 8.54
C VAL A 11 -13.67 -1.47 8.14
N TYR A 12 -13.43 -1.54 6.84
CA TYR A 12 -12.08 -1.52 6.31
C TYR A 12 -11.61 -0.08 6.18
N LYS A 13 -10.53 0.22 6.88
CA LYS A 13 -9.81 1.50 6.74
C LYS A 13 -9.17 1.67 5.35
N ARG A 14 -9.31 0.70 4.45
CA ARG A 14 -8.70 0.69 3.12
C ARG A 14 -9.74 0.22 2.13
N GLN A 15 -10.30 1.16 1.41
CA GLN A 15 -11.23 0.91 0.32
C GLN A 15 -10.55 1.40 -0.96
N ASP A 16 -10.29 0.49 -1.89
CA ASP A 16 -9.76 0.80 -3.22
C ASP A 16 -10.73 0.23 -4.26
N THR A 17 -11.11 1.04 -5.20
CA THR A 17 -11.98 0.64 -6.31
C THR A 17 -11.19 0.04 -7.47
N ARG A 18 -9.87 0.22 -7.45
CA ARG A 18 -8.95 -0.30 -8.46
C ARG A 18 -8.48 -1.71 -8.10
N ASP A 19 -8.31 -2.53 -9.11
CA ASP A 19 -7.65 -3.82 -8.95
C ASP A 19 -6.16 -3.63 -8.56
N SER A 20 -5.70 -4.33 -7.53
CA SER A 20 -4.27 -4.54 -7.31
C SER A 20 -3.79 -5.81 -8.01
N SER A 21 -2.50 -6.14 -7.95
CA SER A 21 -2.03 -7.44 -8.44
C SER A 21 -2.60 -8.58 -7.59
N LEU A 22 -2.81 -8.34 -6.29
CA LEU A 22 -3.24 -9.35 -5.32
C LEU A 22 -4.75 -9.50 -5.21
N VAL A 23 -5.50 -8.40 -5.17
CA VAL A 23 -6.95 -8.40 -4.92
C VAL A 23 -7.68 -7.52 -5.92
N ARG A 24 -8.95 -7.87 -6.15
CA ARG A 24 -9.84 -7.04 -6.96
C ARG A 24 -10.25 -5.78 -6.18
N GLY A 25 -10.51 -4.71 -6.91
CA GLY A 25 -11.12 -3.50 -6.37
C GLY A 25 -12.56 -3.74 -5.91
N ALA A 26 -13.04 -2.87 -5.04
CA ALA A 26 -14.41 -2.89 -4.57
C ALA A 26 -15.39 -2.73 -5.75
N GLN A 27 -16.44 -3.55 -5.77
CA GLN A 27 -17.49 -3.45 -6.76
C GLN A 27 -18.69 -2.70 -6.17
N PRO A 28 -19.27 -1.72 -6.90
CA PRO A 28 -20.41 -0.99 -6.39
C PRO A 28 -21.64 -1.92 -6.23
N VAL A 29 -22.34 -1.74 -5.13
CA VAL A 29 -23.60 -2.43 -4.83
C VAL A 29 -24.62 -1.36 -4.46
N LYS A 30 -25.82 -1.44 -5.04
CA LYS A 30 -26.89 -0.51 -4.67
C LYS A 30 -27.20 -0.57 -3.19
N ALA A 31 -27.21 0.59 -2.56
CA ALA A 31 -27.40 0.72 -1.11
C ALA A 31 -28.11 2.03 -0.77
N ASP A 32 -28.99 2.03 0.23
CA ASP A 32 -29.61 3.26 0.73
C ASP A 32 -28.61 4.11 1.49
N ILE A 33 -27.68 3.47 2.19
CA ILE A 33 -26.64 4.11 3.02
C ILE A 33 -25.29 3.49 2.65
N LEU A 34 -24.35 4.34 2.25
CA LEU A 34 -22.97 3.97 1.92
C LEU A 34 -21.99 4.55 2.94
N PHE A 35 -21.11 3.72 3.46
CA PHE A 35 -19.98 4.16 4.28
C PHE A 35 -18.71 4.17 3.44
N VAL A 36 -18.06 5.34 3.32
CA VAL A 36 -16.80 5.49 2.57
C VAL A 36 -15.70 6.10 3.43
N GLU A 37 -14.49 5.58 3.26
CA GLU A 37 -13.32 6.24 3.82
C GLU A 37 -12.88 7.41 2.93
N GLY A 38 -12.31 8.45 3.52
CA GLY A 38 -11.96 9.68 2.81
C GLY A 38 -10.49 10.07 2.93
N THR A 39 -9.56 9.10 3.00
CA THR A 39 -8.14 9.37 3.20
C THR A 39 -7.54 10.30 2.12
N TYR A 40 -8.00 10.15 0.89
CA TYR A 40 -7.54 10.94 -0.26
C TYR A 40 -8.57 11.97 -0.74
N GLY A 41 -9.50 12.39 0.08
CA GLY A 41 -10.41 13.49 -0.26
C GLY A 41 -9.64 14.72 -0.77
N GLY A 42 -10.08 15.29 -1.90
CA GLY A 42 -9.42 16.39 -2.60
C GLY A 42 -8.12 16.03 -3.34
N ARG A 43 -7.77 14.73 -3.46
CA ARG A 43 -6.57 14.29 -4.17
C ARG A 43 -6.81 12.99 -4.90
N ASP A 44 -6.29 12.88 -6.11
CA ASP A 44 -6.30 11.67 -6.91
C ASP A 44 -4.93 11.00 -6.95
N HIS A 45 -4.93 9.75 -7.39
CA HIS A 45 -3.72 9.01 -7.66
C HIS A 45 -3.31 9.16 -9.13
N PRO A 46 -2.01 9.08 -9.45
CA PRO A 46 -1.59 8.95 -10.84
C PRO A 46 -2.19 7.67 -11.46
N PRO A 47 -2.31 7.62 -12.79
CA PRO A 47 -2.70 6.39 -13.48
C PRO A 47 -1.80 5.23 -13.08
N LYS A 48 -2.42 4.09 -12.76
CA LYS A 48 -1.72 2.96 -12.14
C LYS A 48 -0.60 2.40 -13.03
N GLU A 49 -0.85 2.29 -14.33
CA GLU A 49 0.11 1.79 -15.30
C GLU A 49 1.33 2.71 -15.42
N GLU A 50 1.12 4.02 -15.45
CA GLU A 50 2.21 5.01 -15.46
C GLU A 50 3.08 4.90 -14.21
N GLU A 51 2.45 4.67 -13.06
CA GLU A 51 3.18 4.52 -11.80
C GLU A 51 3.94 3.19 -11.73
N ILE A 52 3.41 2.11 -12.32
CA ILE A 52 4.12 0.85 -12.50
C ILE A 52 5.33 1.02 -13.41
N ASP A 53 5.17 1.71 -14.55
CA ASP A 53 6.26 1.95 -15.49
C ASP A 53 7.36 2.82 -14.85
N ARG A 54 6.97 3.85 -14.10
CA ARG A 54 7.91 4.68 -13.34
C ARG A 54 8.70 3.85 -12.31
N PHE A 55 7.99 3.03 -11.56
CA PHE A 55 8.59 2.16 -10.54
C PHE A 55 9.55 1.14 -11.15
N THR A 56 9.14 0.44 -12.19
CA THR A 56 9.96 -0.59 -12.84
C THR A 56 11.18 0.01 -13.52
N SER A 57 11.05 1.15 -14.17
CA SER A 57 12.17 1.91 -14.75
C SER A 57 13.19 2.33 -13.69
N ALA A 58 12.72 2.89 -12.57
CA ALA A 58 13.59 3.29 -11.47
C ALA A 58 14.32 2.08 -10.85
N VAL A 59 13.65 0.93 -10.69
CA VAL A 59 14.30 -0.32 -10.23
C VAL A 59 15.41 -0.74 -11.19
N GLU A 60 15.14 -0.76 -12.52
CA GLU A 60 16.15 -1.11 -13.51
C GLU A 60 17.35 -0.16 -13.51
N GLU A 61 17.15 1.13 -13.33
CA GLU A 61 18.23 2.11 -13.25
C GLU A 61 19.19 1.83 -12.10
N VAL A 62 18.65 1.51 -10.93
CA VAL A 62 19.44 1.15 -9.75
C VAL A 62 20.23 -0.15 -10.01
N VAL A 63 19.60 -1.16 -10.59
CA VAL A 63 20.23 -2.43 -10.90
C VAL A 63 21.31 -2.28 -11.97
N LYS A 64 21.07 -1.49 -13.02
CA LYS A 64 22.07 -1.21 -14.08
C LYS A 64 23.34 -0.54 -13.55
N ARG A 65 23.23 0.29 -12.50
CA ARG A 65 24.42 0.87 -11.85
C ARG A 65 25.08 -0.04 -10.81
N GLY A 66 24.60 -1.28 -10.66
CA GLY A 66 25.11 -2.27 -9.72
C GLY A 66 24.68 -2.03 -8.27
N GLY A 67 23.56 -1.35 -8.06
CA GLY A 67 22.94 -1.11 -6.75
C GLY A 67 21.90 -2.15 -6.39
N THR A 68 21.47 -2.11 -5.12
CA THR A 68 20.36 -2.87 -4.56
C THR A 68 19.20 -1.95 -4.21
N VAL A 69 17.98 -2.30 -4.63
CA VAL A 69 16.76 -1.59 -4.22
C VAL A 69 16.19 -2.22 -2.96
N LEU A 70 16.11 -1.44 -1.88
CA LEU A 70 15.39 -1.82 -0.66
C LEU A 70 13.95 -1.32 -0.74
N ILE A 71 12.99 -2.23 -0.63
CA ILE A 71 11.56 -1.89 -0.65
C ILE A 71 10.92 -2.25 0.69
N PRO A 72 10.78 -1.27 1.60
CA PRO A 72 9.98 -1.44 2.80
C PRO A 72 8.50 -1.59 2.43
N ALA A 73 7.88 -2.68 2.86
CA ALA A 73 6.51 -2.99 2.52
C ALA A 73 5.70 -3.48 3.73
N PHE A 74 4.41 -3.20 3.77
CA PHE A 74 3.52 -3.79 4.75
C PHE A 74 3.43 -5.30 4.56
N ALA A 75 3.34 -6.02 5.66
CA ALA A 75 3.31 -7.48 5.65
C ALA A 75 2.09 -8.05 4.91
N ASN A 76 0.94 -7.41 5.08
CA ASN A 76 -0.31 -7.81 4.46
C ASN A 76 -0.60 -6.96 3.22
N GLY A 77 -0.81 -7.61 2.10
CA GLY A 77 -1.15 -7.01 0.82
C GLY A 77 0.07 -6.47 0.07
N ARG A 78 0.74 -5.43 0.56
CA ARG A 78 1.79 -4.70 -0.16
C ARG A 78 3.01 -5.55 -0.49
N THR A 79 3.50 -6.37 0.44
CA THR A 79 4.64 -7.28 0.17
C THR A 79 4.33 -8.20 -0.99
N GLN A 80 3.13 -8.80 -1.03
CA GLN A 80 2.71 -9.73 -2.06
C GLN A 80 2.50 -9.01 -3.39
N ASP A 81 1.83 -7.88 -3.38
CA ASP A 81 1.53 -7.05 -4.55
C ASP A 81 2.83 -6.61 -5.25
N VAL A 82 3.81 -6.12 -4.49
CA VAL A 82 5.12 -5.72 -5.03
C VAL A 82 5.88 -6.92 -5.61
N VAL A 83 5.87 -8.07 -4.95
CA VAL A 83 6.54 -9.28 -5.48
C VAL A 83 5.90 -9.77 -6.77
N MET A 84 4.55 -9.74 -6.86
CA MET A 84 3.83 -10.07 -8.08
C MET A 84 4.14 -9.09 -9.21
N MET A 85 4.19 -7.80 -8.92
CA MET A 85 4.54 -6.75 -9.88
C MET A 85 5.95 -6.92 -10.42
N LEU A 86 6.95 -7.14 -9.54
CA LEU A 86 8.33 -7.41 -9.93
C LEU A 86 8.45 -8.67 -10.77
N HIS A 87 7.76 -9.74 -10.41
CA HIS A 87 7.77 -10.98 -11.20
C HIS A 87 7.19 -10.78 -12.60
N LYS A 88 6.11 -10.00 -12.71
CA LYS A 88 5.43 -9.76 -13.99
C LYS A 88 6.26 -8.90 -14.94
N HIS A 89 6.86 -7.82 -14.42
CA HIS A 89 7.50 -6.79 -15.26
C HIS A 89 9.02 -6.94 -15.33
N LEU A 90 9.67 -7.51 -14.30
CA LEU A 90 11.11 -7.63 -14.16
C LEU A 90 11.54 -9.07 -13.76
N PRO A 91 11.11 -10.11 -14.48
CA PRO A 91 11.33 -11.51 -14.08
C PRO A 91 12.80 -11.95 -14.08
N HIS A 92 13.67 -11.16 -14.70
CA HIS A 92 15.12 -11.43 -14.76
C HIS A 92 15.87 -11.04 -13.48
N LEU A 93 15.24 -10.28 -12.57
CA LEU A 93 15.89 -9.79 -11.37
C LEU A 93 16.01 -10.84 -10.27
N ASN A 94 17.07 -10.71 -9.47
CA ASN A 94 17.29 -11.49 -8.26
C ASN A 94 16.61 -10.81 -7.07
N VAL A 95 15.38 -11.24 -6.75
CA VAL A 95 14.54 -10.64 -5.70
C VAL A 95 14.55 -11.50 -4.45
N HIS A 96 14.79 -10.88 -3.30
CA HIS A 96 14.73 -11.51 -1.99
C HIS A 96 13.59 -10.93 -1.14
N VAL A 97 12.90 -11.80 -0.41
CA VAL A 97 11.80 -11.39 0.51
C VAL A 97 12.16 -11.77 1.95
N ASP A 98 12.07 -10.80 2.86
CA ASP A 98 12.29 -11.02 4.30
C ASP A 98 11.16 -10.43 5.16
N GLY A 99 11.07 -10.89 6.40
CA GLY A 99 10.13 -10.38 7.38
C GLY A 99 8.77 -11.09 7.38
N MET A 100 7.80 -10.43 8.00
CA MET A 100 6.48 -11.00 8.30
C MET A 100 5.65 -11.26 7.02
N GLY A 101 5.90 -10.52 5.93
CA GLY A 101 5.22 -10.71 4.65
C GLY A 101 5.25 -12.15 4.14
N LYS A 102 6.29 -12.92 4.48
CA LYS A 102 6.40 -14.35 4.14
C LYS A 102 5.31 -15.21 4.81
N ARG A 103 5.01 -14.93 6.07
CA ARG A 103 3.95 -15.65 6.80
C ARG A 103 2.58 -15.30 6.26
N VAL A 104 2.36 -14.03 5.96
CA VAL A 104 1.10 -13.56 5.37
C VAL A 104 0.90 -14.15 3.98
N ALA A 105 1.92 -14.18 3.13
CA ALA A 105 1.83 -14.82 1.82
C ALA A 105 1.44 -16.30 1.89
N LYS A 106 1.96 -17.04 2.89
CA LYS A 106 1.53 -18.43 3.13
C LYS A 106 0.03 -18.52 3.46
N THR A 107 -0.50 -17.57 4.22
CA THR A 107 -1.95 -17.50 4.49
C THR A 107 -2.73 -17.23 3.22
N HIS A 108 -2.30 -16.27 2.40
CA HIS A 108 -2.94 -15.98 1.11
C HIS A 108 -2.94 -17.20 0.18
N LEU A 109 -1.83 -17.92 0.08
CA LEU A 109 -1.70 -19.12 -0.75
C LEU A 109 -2.58 -20.30 -0.27
N ASN A 110 -2.95 -20.32 1.02
CA ASN A 110 -3.92 -21.28 1.55
C ASN A 110 -5.37 -20.90 1.20
N HIS A 111 -5.61 -19.66 0.73
CA HIS A 111 -6.95 -19.16 0.38
C HIS A 111 -6.94 -18.50 -1.01
N PRO A 112 -6.51 -19.22 -2.07
CA PRO A 112 -6.31 -18.64 -3.41
C PRO A 112 -7.61 -18.13 -4.03
N HIS A 113 -8.76 -18.65 -3.62
CA HIS A 113 -10.10 -18.25 -4.09
C HIS A 113 -10.51 -16.83 -3.64
N LEU A 114 -9.85 -16.25 -2.64
CA LEU A 114 -10.06 -14.88 -2.18
C LEU A 114 -9.16 -13.87 -2.91
N LEU A 115 -8.26 -14.35 -3.76
CA LEU A 115 -7.32 -13.51 -4.50
C LEU A 115 -7.83 -13.26 -5.92
N ARG A 116 -7.32 -12.21 -6.55
CA ARG A 116 -7.57 -11.93 -7.95
C ARG A 116 -7.03 -13.05 -8.86
N ASP A 117 -5.77 -13.47 -8.61
CA ASP A 117 -5.12 -14.61 -9.25
C ASP A 117 -4.15 -15.28 -8.26
N GLY A 118 -4.64 -16.31 -7.59
CA GLY A 118 -3.84 -17.09 -6.64
C GLY A 118 -2.69 -17.84 -7.31
N GLY A 119 -2.84 -18.23 -8.56
CA GLY A 119 -1.79 -18.90 -9.35
C GLY A 119 -0.65 -17.95 -9.71
N GLU A 120 -0.94 -16.69 -9.99
CA GLU A 120 0.08 -15.66 -10.21
C GLU A 120 0.89 -15.41 -8.93
N LEU A 121 0.20 -15.27 -7.78
CA LEU A 121 0.90 -15.16 -6.50
C LEU A 121 1.80 -16.35 -6.24
N GLU A 122 1.34 -17.57 -6.51
CA GLU A 122 2.15 -18.78 -6.32
C GLU A 122 3.41 -18.77 -7.19
N ARG A 123 3.30 -18.41 -8.47
CA ARG A 123 4.43 -18.30 -9.40
C ARG A 123 5.43 -17.25 -8.92
N ALA A 124 4.95 -16.05 -8.59
CA ALA A 124 5.78 -14.95 -8.10
C ALA A 124 6.47 -15.31 -6.78
N TRP A 125 5.78 -16.03 -5.91
CA TRP A 125 6.32 -16.42 -4.61
C TRP A 125 7.39 -17.52 -4.71
N ARG A 126 7.28 -18.42 -5.69
CA ARG A 126 8.33 -19.43 -6.00
C ARG A 126 9.55 -18.80 -6.67
N TRP A 127 9.34 -17.77 -7.47
CA TRP A 127 10.42 -17.03 -8.12
C TRP A 127 11.26 -16.22 -7.13
N ALA A 128 10.63 -15.51 -6.18
CA ALA A 128 11.32 -14.73 -5.18
C ALA A 128 12.01 -15.62 -4.13
N LYS A 129 13.27 -15.31 -3.81
CA LYS A 129 14.04 -16.02 -2.80
C LYS A 129 13.64 -15.60 -1.39
N GLN A 130 13.18 -16.55 -0.60
CA GLN A 130 12.75 -16.28 0.77
C GLN A 130 13.91 -16.40 1.74
N VAL A 131 14.17 -15.32 2.49
CA VAL A 131 15.20 -15.29 3.53
C VAL A 131 14.73 -16.09 4.74
N SER A 132 15.38 -17.22 5.03
CA SER A 132 15.02 -18.13 6.14
C SER A 132 16.10 -18.26 7.20
N SER A 133 17.33 -17.84 6.92
CA SER A 133 18.48 -17.95 7.79
C SER A 133 19.30 -16.66 7.86
N LYS A 134 20.20 -16.57 8.86
CA LYS A 134 21.19 -15.49 8.91
C LYS A 134 22.12 -15.45 7.69
N SER A 135 22.42 -16.62 7.12
CA SER A 135 23.21 -16.74 5.89
C SER A 135 22.44 -16.14 4.70
N ASP A 136 21.16 -16.51 4.52
CA ASP A 136 20.35 -15.97 3.44
C ASP A 136 20.18 -14.45 3.57
N LYS A 137 20.05 -13.96 4.81
CA LYS A 137 19.97 -12.53 5.08
C LYS A 137 21.22 -11.76 4.63
N LYS A 138 22.42 -12.38 4.80
CA LYS A 138 23.66 -11.81 4.28
C LYS A 138 23.74 -11.87 2.76
N LYS A 139 23.29 -12.99 2.14
CA LYS A 139 23.24 -13.13 0.67
C LYS A 139 22.30 -12.13 0.03
N ALA A 140 21.19 -11.80 0.70
CA ALA A 140 20.24 -10.82 0.22
C ALA A 140 20.83 -9.40 0.05
N LEU A 141 21.93 -9.06 0.73
CA LEU A 141 22.63 -7.79 0.51
C LEU A 141 23.25 -7.66 -0.89
N GLY A 142 23.41 -8.74 -1.62
CA GLY A 142 23.86 -8.75 -3.02
C GLY A 142 22.72 -9.07 -4.01
N ALA A 143 21.48 -8.90 -3.60
CA ALA A 143 20.32 -9.03 -4.48
C ALA A 143 20.09 -7.73 -5.25
N ASP A 144 19.37 -7.84 -6.38
CA ASP A 144 18.91 -6.65 -7.13
C ASP A 144 17.83 -5.92 -6.33
N VAL A 145 16.90 -6.67 -5.72
CA VAL A 145 15.80 -6.11 -4.93
C VAL A 145 15.60 -6.90 -3.62
N ILE A 146 15.37 -6.16 -2.54
CA ILE A 146 14.98 -6.71 -1.23
C ILE A 146 13.62 -6.13 -0.83
N VAL A 147 12.58 -6.97 -0.81
CA VAL A 147 11.26 -6.61 -0.29
C VAL A 147 11.15 -7.06 1.16
N THR A 148 10.87 -6.14 2.07
CA THR A 148 10.93 -6.49 3.51
C THR A 148 10.00 -5.64 4.38
N THR A 149 9.69 -6.12 5.58
CA THR A 149 8.89 -5.39 6.59
C THR A 149 9.80 -4.69 7.63
N SER A 150 9.43 -3.55 8.20
CA SER A 150 8.14 -2.86 8.12
C SER A 150 8.13 -1.76 7.06
N GLY A 151 6.92 -1.53 6.51
CA GLY A 151 6.71 -0.57 5.42
C GLY A 151 6.93 0.91 5.75
N MET A 152 6.92 1.27 7.05
CA MET A 152 7.18 2.64 7.54
C MET A 152 8.49 2.75 8.33
N LEU A 153 9.37 1.75 8.25
CA LEU A 153 10.67 1.70 8.92
C LEU A 153 10.60 1.81 10.46
N GLU A 154 9.51 1.34 11.07
CA GLU A 154 9.31 1.33 12.52
C GLU A 154 10.05 0.18 13.22
N GLY A 155 10.76 -0.67 12.47
CA GLY A 155 11.45 -1.82 13.02
C GLY A 155 11.66 -2.95 12.04
N GLY A 156 11.92 -4.13 12.56
CA GLY A 156 12.04 -5.36 11.79
C GLY A 156 13.29 -5.43 10.88
N PRO A 157 13.28 -6.34 9.91
CA PRO A 157 14.44 -6.55 9.04
C PRO A 157 14.73 -5.35 8.12
N ALA A 158 13.76 -4.48 7.82
CA ALA A 158 13.97 -3.30 6.99
C ALA A 158 15.09 -2.40 7.53
N LEU A 159 15.11 -2.08 8.84
CA LEU A 159 16.16 -1.30 9.45
C LEU A 159 17.53 -1.99 9.41
N TRP A 160 17.53 -3.34 9.50
CA TRP A 160 18.78 -4.10 9.43
C TRP A 160 19.42 -4.02 8.04
N TYR A 161 18.62 -4.09 6.96
CA TYR A 161 19.08 -3.92 5.59
C TYR A 161 19.49 -2.47 5.33
N LEU A 162 18.66 -1.52 5.70
CA LEU A 162 18.92 -0.09 5.51
C LEU A 162 20.24 0.30 6.15
N ASN A 163 20.51 -0.14 7.40
CA ASN A 163 21.76 0.17 8.09
C ASN A 163 23.01 -0.30 7.34
N ARG A 164 22.89 -1.32 6.49
CA ARG A 164 24.02 -1.87 5.71
C ARG A 164 24.14 -1.29 4.31
N LEU A 165 23.02 -0.87 3.75
CA LEU A 165 22.96 -0.34 2.38
C LEU A 165 23.13 1.19 2.34
N ARG A 166 22.87 1.90 3.43
CA ARG A 166 22.69 3.36 3.50
C ARG A 166 23.88 4.22 3.07
N HIS A 167 25.07 3.67 2.99
CA HIS A 167 26.29 4.41 2.68
C HIS A 167 26.70 4.34 1.20
N ASP A 168 26.14 3.43 0.44
CA ASP A 168 26.47 3.25 -0.97
C ASP A 168 25.40 3.89 -1.85
N GLN A 169 25.73 5.00 -2.51
CA GLN A 169 24.86 5.76 -3.40
C GLN A 169 24.38 4.99 -4.63
N LYS A 170 24.96 3.82 -4.91
CA LYS A 170 24.41 2.92 -5.95
C LYS A 170 23.08 2.34 -5.54
N ASN A 171 22.87 2.14 -4.24
CA ASN A 171 21.63 1.58 -3.70
C ASN A 171 20.50 2.62 -3.70
N ALA A 172 19.28 2.13 -3.56
CA ALA A 172 18.09 2.97 -3.36
C ALA A 172 17.14 2.38 -2.33
N ILE A 173 16.29 3.23 -1.74
CA ILE A 173 15.12 2.81 -0.97
C ILE A 173 13.86 3.34 -1.65
N PHE A 174 12.92 2.44 -1.96
CA PHE A 174 11.68 2.78 -2.64
C PHE A 174 10.47 2.50 -1.74
N PHE A 175 9.81 3.57 -1.36
CA PHE A 175 8.57 3.48 -0.58
C PHE A 175 7.39 3.25 -1.52
N THR A 176 6.61 2.21 -1.28
CA THR A 176 5.48 1.81 -2.13
C THR A 176 4.13 2.18 -1.53
N GLY A 177 4.07 3.29 -0.82
CA GLY A 177 2.86 3.81 -0.20
C GLY A 177 3.13 4.98 0.73
N TYR A 178 2.05 5.47 1.33
CA TYR A 178 2.09 6.60 2.25
C TYR A 178 2.96 6.33 3.48
N GLN A 179 3.71 7.35 3.89
CA GLN A 179 4.49 7.36 5.13
C GLN A 179 3.79 8.31 6.13
N ALA A 180 3.27 7.74 7.22
CA ALA A 180 2.54 8.51 8.22
C ALA A 180 3.47 9.46 9.00
N ARG A 181 2.91 10.55 9.54
CA ARG A 181 3.65 11.43 10.45
C ARG A 181 4.22 10.63 11.62
N ASP A 182 5.33 11.07 12.14
CA ASP A 182 6.03 10.45 13.29
C ASP A 182 6.53 9.01 13.04
N THR A 183 6.64 8.57 11.77
CA THR A 183 7.24 7.29 11.41
C THR A 183 8.67 7.44 10.90
N GLY A 184 9.48 6.38 11.03
CA GLY A 184 10.86 6.37 10.55
C GLY A 184 10.98 6.62 9.06
N GLY A 185 10.04 6.09 8.24
CA GLY A 185 10.00 6.32 6.80
C GLY A 185 9.70 7.78 6.45
N ARG A 186 8.79 8.43 7.18
CA ARG A 186 8.48 9.85 7.00
C ARG A 186 9.65 10.75 7.37
N THR A 187 10.25 10.52 8.53
CA THR A 187 11.45 11.23 8.98
C THR A 187 12.57 11.11 7.97
N LEU A 188 12.81 9.88 7.46
CA LEU A 188 13.85 9.65 6.46
C LEU A 188 13.62 10.44 5.17
N LEU A 189 12.39 10.46 4.65
CA LEU A 189 12.05 11.23 3.44
C LEU A 189 12.21 12.74 3.62
N GLU A 190 11.94 13.27 4.81
CA GLU A 190 12.00 14.71 5.09
C GLU A 190 13.40 15.21 5.43
N THR A 191 14.20 14.39 6.11
CA THR A 191 15.46 14.85 6.71
C THR A 191 16.71 14.14 6.18
N GLY A 192 16.55 13.04 5.46
CA GLY A 192 17.68 12.18 5.07
C GLY A 192 18.29 11.40 6.24
N THR A 193 17.66 11.44 7.43
CA THR A 193 18.12 10.75 8.64
C THR A 193 17.04 9.87 9.23
N ILE A 194 17.43 8.86 9.99
CA ILE A 194 16.50 7.93 10.66
C ILE A 194 17.13 7.40 11.94
N SER A 195 16.33 7.10 12.96
CA SER A 195 16.80 6.37 14.13
C SER A 195 16.93 4.88 13.83
N ILE A 196 18.12 4.33 13.88
CA ILE A 196 18.41 2.90 13.74
C ILE A 196 18.95 2.38 15.07
N TYR A 197 18.17 1.52 15.74
CA TYR A 197 18.50 0.96 17.05
C TYR A 197 18.82 2.03 18.11
N GLY A 198 18.07 3.13 18.08
CA GLY A 198 18.23 4.25 19.03
C GLY A 198 19.38 5.24 18.72
N GLN A 199 20.04 5.07 17.59
CA GLN A 199 21.06 6.00 17.11
C GLN A 199 20.61 6.69 15.82
N GLU A 200 20.83 8.00 15.73
CA GLU A 200 20.60 8.74 14.49
C GLU A 200 21.59 8.29 13.41
N ALA A 201 21.07 8.03 12.24
CA ALA A 201 21.83 7.53 11.11
C ALA A 201 21.50 8.31 9.85
N HIS A 202 22.51 8.90 9.22
CA HIS A 202 22.39 9.51 7.90
C HIS A 202 22.30 8.43 6.80
N VAL A 203 21.45 8.68 5.80
CA VAL A 203 21.21 7.78 4.67
C VAL A 203 21.57 8.51 3.38
N SER A 204 22.53 7.97 2.63
CA SER A 204 23.08 8.59 1.41
C SER A 204 22.60 7.96 0.11
N LEU A 205 21.83 6.87 0.20
CA LEU A 205 21.23 6.22 -0.98
C LEU A 205 20.06 7.03 -1.55
N ASP A 206 19.72 6.79 -2.81
CA ASP A 206 18.57 7.43 -3.46
C ASP A 206 17.25 7.00 -2.80
N MET A 207 16.31 7.94 -2.71
CA MET A 207 15.01 7.71 -2.07
C MET A 207 13.89 8.14 -3.01
N GLU A 208 12.96 7.23 -3.29
CA GLU A 208 11.75 7.54 -4.04
C GLU A 208 10.50 7.00 -3.35
N GLN A 209 9.38 7.66 -3.63
CA GLN A 209 8.06 7.24 -3.17
C GLN A 209 7.14 7.01 -4.38
N PHE A 210 6.47 5.85 -4.38
CA PHE A 210 5.54 5.40 -5.41
C PHE A 210 4.13 5.28 -4.84
N SER A 211 3.15 5.71 -5.63
CA SER A 211 1.75 5.79 -5.21
C SER A 211 1.00 4.48 -5.52
N PHE A 212 1.33 3.41 -4.81
CA PHE A 212 0.56 2.17 -4.85
C PHE A 212 -0.43 2.11 -3.68
N SER A 213 -1.19 3.19 -3.45
CA SER A 213 -2.17 3.24 -2.37
C SER A 213 -3.23 2.13 -2.53
N THR A 214 -3.75 1.68 -1.40
CA THR A 214 -4.94 0.80 -1.30
C THR A 214 -6.14 1.58 -0.75
N HIS A 215 -6.12 2.89 -0.88
CA HIS A 215 -7.22 3.81 -0.64
C HIS A 215 -7.63 4.39 -1.99
N ALA A 216 -8.92 4.56 -2.20
CA ALA A 216 -9.43 5.21 -3.40
C ALA A 216 -9.04 6.69 -3.44
N GLY A 217 -8.81 7.23 -4.64
CA GLY A 217 -8.66 8.65 -4.87
C GLY A 217 -9.98 9.40 -4.74
N HIS A 218 -9.92 10.73 -4.74
CA HIS A 218 -11.12 11.57 -4.59
C HIS A 218 -12.17 11.26 -5.65
N GLN A 219 -11.79 11.32 -6.92
CA GLN A 219 -12.72 11.06 -8.04
C GLN A 219 -13.26 9.62 -8.02
N GLU A 220 -12.43 8.65 -7.66
CA GLU A 220 -12.84 7.26 -7.53
C GLU A 220 -13.91 7.06 -6.44
N ILE A 221 -13.82 7.79 -5.32
CA ILE A 221 -14.84 7.76 -4.26
C ILE A 221 -16.16 8.34 -4.76
N LEU A 222 -16.11 9.45 -5.50
CA LEU A 222 -17.31 10.08 -6.06
C LEU A 222 -18.01 9.16 -7.06
N GLU A 223 -17.27 8.58 -7.99
CA GLU A 223 -17.79 7.63 -8.99
C GLU A 223 -18.37 6.37 -8.33
N PHE A 224 -17.71 5.87 -7.28
CA PHE A 224 -18.18 4.71 -6.55
C PHE A 224 -19.49 5.01 -5.80
N ALA A 225 -19.60 6.17 -5.13
CA ALA A 225 -20.81 6.58 -4.45
C ALA A 225 -22.00 6.73 -5.42
N GLN A 226 -21.74 7.32 -6.58
CA GLN A 226 -22.74 7.47 -7.64
C GLN A 226 -23.18 6.09 -8.18
N ALA A 227 -22.23 5.18 -8.41
CA ALA A 227 -22.53 3.83 -8.91
C ALA A 227 -23.30 2.97 -7.89
N CYS A 228 -23.15 3.24 -6.60
CA CYS A 228 -23.95 2.62 -5.54
C CYS A 228 -25.36 3.17 -5.45
N GLU A 229 -25.69 4.25 -6.15
CA GLU A 229 -27.00 4.95 -6.11
C GLU A 229 -27.43 5.30 -4.66
N ALA A 230 -26.46 5.55 -3.77
CA ALA A 230 -26.73 5.73 -2.35
C ALA A 230 -27.36 7.10 -2.08
N LYS A 231 -28.51 7.13 -1.38
CA LYS A 231 -29.12 8.38 -0.93
C LYS A 231 -28.27 9.06 0.16
N HIS A 232 -27.77 8.26 1.10
CA HIS A 232 -26.98 8.72 2.24
C HIS A 232 -25.54 8.21 2.13
N VAL A 233 -24.56 9.12 2.29
CA VAL A 233 -23.14 8.78 2.31
C VAL A 233 -22.53 9.21 3.65
N VAL A 234 -21.95 8.25 4.36
CA VAL A 234 -21.26 8.48 5.63
C VAL A 234 -19.77 8.48 5.38
N VAL A 235 -19.13 9.65 5.55
CA VAL A 235 -17.68 9.81 5.33
C VAL A 235 -16.94 9.61 6.66
N TYR A 236 -16.04 8.64 6.70
CA TYR A 236 -15.24 8.33 7.89
C TYR A 236 -13.76 8.17 7.54
N HIS A 237 -12.89 7.98 8.52
CA HIS A 237 -11.45 7.76 8.34
C HIS A 237 -10.80 8.78 7.38
N THR A 238 -10.99 10.06 7.66
CA THR A 238 -10.52 11.16 6.82
C THR A 238 -9.93 12.27 7.70
N ASP A 239 -8.95 13.01 7.16
CA ASP A 239 -8.43 14.22 7.80
C ASP A 239 -9.53 15.29 7.81
N PRO A 240 -9.94 15.80 9.01
CA PRO A 240 -11.09 16.70 9.12
C PRO A 240 -10.84 18.09 8.53
N ASN A 241 -9.59 18.48 8.34
CA ASN A 241 -9.23 19.84 7.93
C ASN A 241 -8.88 19.95 6.44
N HIS A 242 -8.37 18.87 5.83
CA HIS A 242 -7.82 18.92 4.47
C HIS A 242 -8.53 17.99 3.50
N ALA A 243 -8.80 16.75 3.89
CA ALA A 243 -9.36 15.75 2.99
C ALA A 243 -10.90 15.70 3.04
N ARG A 244 -11.49 15.89 4.23
CA ARG A 244 -12.94 15.79 4.42
C ARG A 244 -13.73 16.88 3.71
N PRO A 245 -13.41 18.19 3.85
CA PRO A 245 -14.25 19.25 3.30
C PRO A 245 -14.48 19.11 1.78
N PRO A 246 -13.45 19.00 0.92
CA PRO A 246 -13.69 18.89 -0.52
C PRO A 246 -14.48 17.63 -0.89
N LEU A 247 -14.29 16.51 -0.18
CA LEU A 247 -15.03 15.28 -0.45
C LEU A 247 -16.52 15.42 -0.09
N VAL A 248 -16.83 16.04 1.04
CA VAL A 248 -18.21 16.28 1.49
C VAL A 248 -18.93 17.22 0.54
N ASP A 249 -18.29 18.33 0.14
CA ASP A 249 -18.85 19.31 -0.77
C ASP A 249 -19.17 18.68 -2.14
N ASP A 250 -18.27 17.88 -2.69
CA ASP A 250 -18.47 17.27 -4.00
C ASP A 250 -19.50 16.14 -3.96
N LEU A 251 -19.54 15.30 -2.91
CA LEU A 251 -20.60 14.31 -2.72
C LEU A 251 -21.97 14.97 -2.59
N ALA A 252 -22.06 16.07 -1.82
CA ALA A 252 -23.31 16.83 -1.69
C ALA A 252 -23.75 17.46 -3.01
N SER A 253 -22.81 17.97 -3.82
CA SER A 253 -23.09 18.52 -5.15
C SER A 253 -23.64 17.49 -6.13
N GLN A 254 -23.31 16.20 -5.94
CA GLN A 254 -23.85 15.07 -6.70
C GLN A 254 -25.24 14.62 -6.21
N GLY A 255 -25.76 15.25 -5.16
CA GLY A 255 -27.12 14.99 -4.66
C GLY A 255 -27.20 14.00 -3.50
N HIS A 256 -26.07 13.55 -2.97
CA HIS A 256 -26.03 12.70 -1.78
C HIS A 256 -26.32 13.51 -0.49
N VAL A 257 -27.00 12.90 0.46
CA VAL A 257 -27.08 13.42 1.85
C VAL A 257 -25.85 12.93 2.60
N VAL A 258 -24.90 13.84 2.84
CA VAL A 258 -23.62 13.48 3.43
C VAL A 258 -23.62 13.61 4.95
N HIS A 259 -23.08 12.60 5.63
CA HIS A 259 -22.95 12.53 7.07
C HIS A 259 -21.48 12.48 7.49
N GLU A 260 -21.14 13.32 8.48
CA GLU A 260 -19.79 13.46 9.02
C GLU A 260 -19.77 13.02 10.49
N PRO A 261 -19.71 11.72 10.79
CA PRO A 261 -19.77 11.22 12.15
C PRO A 261 -18.57 11.67 12.99
N LYS A 262 -18.81 12.03 14.23
CA LYS A 262 -17.77 12.24 15.22
C LYS A 262 -17.70 11.07 16.19
N ASN A 263 -16.51 10.80 16.71
CA ASN A 263 -16.32 9.72 17.66
C ASN A 263 -17.19 9.92 18.92
N GLY A 264 -17.97 8.89 19.26
CA GLY A 264 -18.85 8.91 20.43
C GLY A 264 -20.24 9.53 20.21
N GLU A 265 -20.54 10.04 19.01
CA GLU A 265 -21.88 10.51 18.67
C GLU A 265 -22.74 9.39 18.06
N SER A 266 -24.03 9.44 18.32
CA SER A 266 -25.04 8.56 17.70
C SER A 266 -25.82 9.33 16.66
N TYR A 267 -26.05 8.73 15.51
CA TYR A 267 -26.78 9.29 14.39
C TYR A 267 -28.01 8.44 14.08
N VAL A 268 -29.10 9.12 13.75
CA VAL A 268 -30.28 8.49 13.14
C VAL A 268 -30.30 8.97 11.68
N ILE A 269 -30.33 8.05 10.75
CA ILE A 269 -30.47 8.31 9.32
C ILE A 269 -31.88 7.89 8.93
N GLU A 270 -32.72 8.89 8.54
CA GLU A 270 -34.13 8.70 8.16
C GLU A 270 -34.30 8.58 6.62
#